data_b5d846f2fa9eb6506f160815615500d9
#
_entry.id   b5d846f2fa9eb6506f160815615500d9
#
_cell.length_a   1.000
_cell.length_b   1.000
_cell.length_c   1.000
_cell.angle_alpha   90.00
_cell.angle_beta   90.00
_cell.angle_gamma   90.00
#
_symmetry.space_group_name_H-M   'P 1'
#
loop_
_entity.id
_entity.type
_entity.pdbx_description
1 polymer ?
#
loop_
_entity_poly.entity_id
_entity_poly.type
_entity_poly.pdbx_seq_one_letter_code
_entity_poly.pdbx_strand_id
1 'polypeptide(L)'
;MKKVICLAFSLSLIIGLGSCGVGKYKTVPKPIKTTFTDVSIATLIEDEALNVRAIEIIDTIGLAYLTSKGKFGMYFHNDASEFNAIKSTFPIQIKHDTIIPNFRALAVTDNKGFGLSIGSPALVFNLDVDLHKNTVVYQENHEKAFYDSMEFWNDSEGIAIGDPTDDCLSVIITRDRGKTWTKLSCDVLPKAKEGEAAFAASDTNIAIVGDKTWVATGGKASRILYSPDKGSSWEVFDTPMIQGLETTGIYSLDFYDENNGFAVGGDYTKADANLANKIKTTDGGKTWQIMSDGSGPGYRSCVQYVPNSNAQQLVAIGFKGIDYSSDAGNTWTHLSDDGYYTLRFINETTAYAAGNKKISKLTFK
;
A
#
# COMPACT_ATOMS: atom_id res chain seq x y z
N MET A 1 -11.45 69.99 50.05
CA MET A 1 -10.03 70.18 50.35
C MET A 1 -9.23 69.40 49.32
N LYS A 2 -8.46 70.14 48.55
CA LYS A 2 -7.61 69.68 47.44
C LYS A 2 -6.42 68.88 47.97
N LYS A 3 -6.05 67.78 47.37
CA LYS A 3 -4.64 67.32 47.34
C LYS A 3 -4.29 66.82 45.94
N VAL A 4 -3.33 67.52 45.41
CA VAL A 4 -2.59 67.24 44.18
C VAL A 4 -1.61 66.12 44.45
N ILE A 5 -1.49 65.12 43.58
CA ILE A 5 -0.38 64.17 43.60
C ILE A 5 0.23 64.12 42.21
N CYS A 6 1.53 64.36 42.21
CA CYS A 6 2.42 64.43 41.02
C CYS A 6 2.54 63.08 40.32
N LEU A 7 2.50 63.12 39.00
CA LEU A 7 2.95 62.06 38.12
C LEU A 7 4.49 62.02 38.12
N ALA A 8 5.05 60.83 38.34
CA ALA A 8 6.40 60.52 37.99
C ALA A 8 6.37 59.52 36.81
N PHE A 9 6.83 59.97 35.64
CA PHE A 9 7.08 59.13 34.48
C PHE A 9 8.42 58.39 34.66
N SER A 10 8.39 57.06 34.76
CA SER A 10 9.58 56.23 34.62
C SER A 10 9.56 55.56 33.24
N LEU A 11 10.50 55.99 32.42
CA LEU A 11 10.74 55.50 31.08
C LEU A 11 11.55 54.18 31.20
N SER A 12 10.90 53.03 31.10
CA SER A 12 11.57 51.75 31.06
C SER A 12 11.85 51.35 29.60
N LEU A 13 13.13 51.43 29.24
CA LEU A 13 13.65 51.00 27.95
C LEU A 13 13.66 49.45 27.90
N ILE A 14 12.67 48.85 27.22
CA ILE A 14 12.64 47.38 26.97
C ILE A 14 13.48 47.13 25.72
N ILE A 15 14.70 46.62 25.92
CA ILE A 15 15.53 46.03 24.87
C ILE A 15 14.93 44.67 24.53
N GLY A 16 14.18 44.61 23.45
CA GLY A 16 13.69 43.34 22.89
C GLY A 16 14.85 42.58 22.26
N LEU A 17 15.34 41.53 22.95
CA LEU A 17 16.17 40.51 22.35
C LEU A 17 15.28 39.65 21.41
N GLY A 18 15.34 39.96 20.12
CA GLY A 18 14.77 39.15 19.08
C GLY A 18 15.47 37.79 19.03
N SER A 19 14.84 36.77 19.61
CA SER A 19 15.23 35.40 19.37
C SER A 19 14.94 35.04 17.91
N CYS A 20 15.98 35.06 17.06
CA CYS A 20 15.93 34.41 15.75
C CYS A 20 15.78 32.92 15.97
N GLY A 21 14.55 32.44 15.95
CA GLY A 21 14.26 31.02 15.81
C GLY A 21 14.82 30.54 14.47
N VAL A 22 15.95 29.82 14.51
CA VAL A 22 16.47 29.08 13.35
C VAL A 22 15.45 28.01 13.03
N GLY A 23 14.57 28.32 12.09
CA GLY A 23 13.69 27.33 11.50
C GLY A 23 14.57 26.18 10.97
N LYS A 24 14.41 24.98 11.51
CA LYS A 24 14.99 23.78 10.93
C LYS A 24 14.40 23.64 9.53
N TYR A 25 15.13 24.10 8.52
CA TYR A 25 14.82 23.77 7.14
C TYR A 25 14.89 22.25 7.05
N LYS A 26 13.75 21.57 6.85
CA LYS A 26 13.75 20.20 6.38
C LYS A 26 14.48 20.24 5.03
N THR A 27 15.71 19.74 5.00
CA THR A 27 16.44 19.56 3.75
C THR A 27 15.64 18.59 2.92
N VAL A 28 15.11 19.05 1.78
CA VAL A 28 14.52 18.17 0.78
C VAL A 28 15.65 17.20 0.36
N PRO A 29 15.47 15.89 0.48
CA PRO A 29 16.48 14.93 0.08
C PRO A 29 16.87 15.18 -1.37
N LYS A 30 18.17 15.11 -1.69
CA LYS A 30 18.60 15.21 -3.09
C LYS A 30 18.08 14.01 -3.85
N PRO A 31 17.53 14.19 -5.07
CA PRO A 31 17.06 13.07 -5.87
C PRO A 31 18.17 12.04 -6.08
N ILE A 32 17.80 10.77 -6.00
CA ILE A 32 18.72 9.68 -6.28
C ILE A 32 19.10 9.73 -7.76
N LYS A 33 20.38 9.71 -8.04
CA LYS A 33 20.93 9.63 -9.40
C LYS A 33 21.38 8.22 -9.78
N THR A 34 21.39 7.28 -8.83
CA THR A 34 21.88 5.92 -9.04
C THR A 34 20.85 5.10 -9.79
N THR A 35 21.24 4.56 -10.93
CA THR A 35 20.46 3.59 -11.70
C THR A 35 20.84 2.19 -11.22
N PHE A 36 19.84 1.36 -10.91
CA PHE A 36 20.08 -0.01 -10.48
C PHE A 36 20.40 -0.90 -11.69
N THR A 37 21.39 -1.74 -11.54
CA THR A 37 21.82 -2.74 -12.53
C THR A 37 21.75 -4.16 -11.99
N ASP A 38 21.54 -4.31 -10.70
CA ASP A 38 21.51 -5.60 -10.00
C ASP A 38 20.66 -5.53 -8.73
N VAL A 39 20.22 -6.68 -8.23
CA VAL A 39 19.51 -6.83 -6.96
C VAL A 39 20.10 -8.01 -6.16
N SER A 40 20.59 -7.73 -4.97
CA SER A 40 20.98 -8.79 -4.02
C SER A 40 19.76 -9.21 -3.20
N ILE A 41 19.54 -10.51 -3.11
CA ILE A 41 18.40 -11.12 -2.44
C ILE A 41 18.90 -11.90 -1.21
N ALA A 42 18.43 -11.51 -0.03
CA ALA A 42 18.67 -12.23 1.21
C ALA A 42 17.34 -12.80 1.74
N THR A 43 17.19 -14.13 1.68
CA THR A 43 16.00 -14.79 2.24
C THR A 43 15.99 -14.67 3.75
N LEU A 44 14.91 -14.14 4.31
CA LEU A 44 14.71 -13.91 5.73
C LEU A 44 13.89 -15.04 6.38
N ILE A 45 12.85 -15.46 5.69
CA ILE A 45 11.96 -16.56 6.11
C ILE A 45 11.74 -17.44 4.89
N GLU A 46 11.91 -18.75 5.08
CA GLU A 46 11.62 -19.77 4.09
C GLU A 46 10.79 -20.89 4.75
N ASP A 47 9.60 -21.16 4.21
CA ASP A 47 8.70 -22.22 4.70
C ASP A 47 7.78 -22.64 3.55
N GLU A 48 7.74 -23.93 3.26
CA GLU A 48 6.88 -24.52 2.22
C GLU A 48 5.38 -24.19 2.38
N ALA A 49 4.94 -23.85 3.59
CA ALA A 49 3.57 -23.49 3.89
C ALA A 49 3.28 -21.99 3.73
N LEU A 50 4.29 -21.15 3.49
CA LEU A 50 4.10 -19.71 3.31
C LEU A 50 3.40 -19.39 1.98
N ASN A 51 2.41 -18.53 2.06
CA ASN A 51 1.85 -17.80 0.94
C ASN A 51 1.44 -16.43 1.46
N VAL A 52 2.26 -15.43 1.15
CA VAL A 52 2.17 -14.08 1.72
C VAL A 52 1.94 -13.06 0.62
N ARG A 53 0.82 -12.35 0.69
CA ARG A 53 0.44 -11.30 -0.26
C ARG A 53 0.32 -9.93 0.39
N ALA A 54 0.40 -9.88 1.72
CA ALA A 54 0.31 -8.67 2.52
C ALA A 54 1.47 -8.61 3.50
N ILE A 55 2.27 -7.55 3.38
CA ILE A 55 3.35 -7.20 4.29
C ILE A 55 3.30 -5.70 4.57
N GLU A 56 3.64 -5.31 5.78
CA GLU A 56 3.79 -3.89 6.15
C GLU A 56 5.08 -3.66 6.93
N ILE A 57 5.69 -2.50 6.70
CA ILE A 57 6.88 -2.10 7.43
C ILE A 57 6.48 -1.67 8.85
N ILE A 58 7.14 -2.25 9.85
CA ILE A 58 6.99 -1.84 11.24
C ILE A 58 8.20 -0.98 11.59
N ASP A 59 8.05 0.33 11.53
CA ASP A 59 9.16 1.25 11.74
C ASP A 59 10.38 0.90 10.84
N THR A 60 11.56 1.42 11.16
CA THR A 60 12.79 1.13 10.40
C THR A 60 13.39 -0.25 10.68
N ILE A 61 12.83 -1.03 11.60
CA ILE A 61 13.45 -2.22 12.18
C ILE A 61 12.83 -3.55 11.78
N GLY A 62 11.67 -3.57 11.13
CA GLY A 62 11.05 -4.85 10.81
C GLY A 62 9.86 -4.79 9.87
N LEU A 63 9.26 -5.94 9.66
CA LEU A 63 8.04 -6.09 8.90
C LEU A 63 7.03 -7.00 9.61
N ALA A 64 5.75 -6.72 9.43
CA ALA A 64 4.64 -7.61 9.71
C ALA A 64 4.19 -8.32 8.43
N TYR A 65 3.66 -9.53 8.56
CA TYR A 65 3.10 -10.27 7.44
C TYR A 65 1.92 -11.13 7.83
N LEU A 66 1.01 -11.31 6.88
CA LEU A 66 -0.13 -12.20 6.98
C LEU A 66 -0.09 -13.28 5.89
N THR A 67 -0.53 -14.48 6.25
CA THR A 67 -0.54 -15.60 5.32
C THR A 67 -1.95 -16.01 4.90
N SER A 68 -2.06 -16.66 3.75
CA SER A 68 -3.30 -17.27 3.28
C SER A 68 -3.80 -18.41 4.16
N LYS A 69 -3.01 -18.86 5.14
CA LYS A 69 -3.35 -19.89 6.12
C LYS A 69 -3.62 -19.33 7.51
N GLY A 70 -4.00 -18.05 7.60
CA GLY A 70 -4.43 -17.41 8.84
C GLY A 70 -3.33 -17.20 9.85
N LYS A 71 -2.07 -17.11 9.44
CA LYS A 71 -0.96 -16.84 10.35
C LYS A 71 -0.55 -15.38 10.26
N PHE A 72 -0.29 -14.77 11.42
CA PHE A 72 0.32 -13.46 11.57
C PHE A 72 1.73 -13.62 12.13
N GLY A 73 2.72 -12.98 11.54
CA GLY A 73 4.10 -12.99 11.99
C GLY A 73 4.77 -11.64 11.84
N MET A 74 5.86 -11.45 12.57
CA MET A 74 6.72 -10.28 12.50
C MET A 74 8.16 -10.72 12.33
N TYR A 75 8.93 -9.94 11.60
CA TYR A 75 10.38 -10.09 11.46
C TYR A 75 11.04 -8.78 11.86
N PHE A 76 12.03 -8.83 12.74
CA PHE A 76 12.80 -7.68 13.18
C PHE A 76 14.25 -7.81 12.72
N HIS A 77 14.77 -6.76 12.12
CA HIS A 77 16.16 -6.68 11.70
C HIS A 77 17.02 -6.23 12.87
N ASN A 78 18.05 -7.04 13.22
CA ASN A 78 19.04 -6.68 14.22
C ASN A 78 20.18 -5.86 13.62
N ASP A 79 20.35 -4.63 14.09
CA ASP A 79 21.69 -4.09 14.21
C ASP A 79 22.33 -4.67 15.49
N ALA A 80 23.40 -5.43 15.30
CA ALA A 80 23.99 -6.32 16.30
C ALA A 80 24.62 -5.65 17.52
N SER A 81 24.24 -4.43 17.90
CA SER A 81 24.87 -3.68 18.96
C SER A 81 24.12 -3.54 20.28
N GLU A 82 22.80 -3.70 20.30
CA GLU A 82 22.05 -3.59 21.56
C GLU A 82 20.77 -4.46 21.56
N PHE A 83 20.69 -5.34 22.53
CA PHE A 83 19.61 -6.24 22.93
C PHE A 83 19.54 -7.63 22.27
N ASN A 84 19.27 -8.63 23.12
CA ASN A 84 18.96 -10.02 22.79
C ASN A 84 17.78 -10.10 21.81
N ALA A 85 18.09 -10.18 20.54
CA ALA A 85 17.14 -9.94 19.51
C ALA A 85 16.22 -11.11 19.25
N ILE A 86 14.97 -10.84 19.26
CA ILE A 86 13.95 -11.66 18.66
C ILE A 86 14.13 -11.52 17.14
N LYS A 87 14.83 -12.48 16.51
CA LYS A 87 15.08 -12.47 15.06
C LYS A 87 13.81 -12.69 14.23
N SER A 88 12.82 -13.34 14.76
CA SER A 88 11.48 -13.46 14.20
C SER A 88 10.53 -13.92 15.30
N THR A 89 9.30 -13.42 15.30
CA THR A 89 8.26 -14.05 16.10
C THR A 89 7.79 -15.31 15.39
N PHE A 90 7.61 -16.42 16.12
CA PHE A 90 6.90 -17.56 15.54
C PHE A 90 5.52 -17.09 15.11
N PRO A 91 5.12 -17.36 13.84
CA PRO A 91 3.83 -16.87 13.37
C PRO A 91 2.71 -17.52 14.19
N ILE A 92 1.83 -16.69 14.74
CA ILE A 92 0.67 -17.15 15.49
C ILE A 92 -0.50 -17.47 14.56
N GLN A 93 -1.27 -18.48 14.93
CA GLN A 93 -2.48 -18.83 14.21
C GLN A 93 -3.65 -17.95 14.65
N ILE A 94 -4.20 -17.20 13.72
CA ILE A 94 -5.44 -16.46 13.88
C ILE A 94 -6.62 -17.37 13.51
N LYS A 95 -7.68 -17.33 14.30
CA LYS A 95 -8.94 -18.03 14.07
C LYS A 95 -10.12 -17.18 14.51
N HIS A 96 -11.24 -17.38 13.87
CA HIS A 96 -12.54 -16.92 14.32
C HIS A 96 -13.48 -18.12 14.35
N ASP A 97 -13.84 -18.57 15.55
CA ASP A 97 -14.51 -19.85 15.78
C ASP A 97 -13.78 -21.03 15.12
N THR A 98 -14.39 -21.67 14.13
CA THR A 98 -13.78 -22.74 13.34
C THR A 98 -13.09 -22.27 12.06
N ILE A 99 -13.20 -20.96 11.73
CA ILE A 99 -12.71 -20.40 10.48
C ILE A 99 -11.23 -20.04 10.62
N ILE A 100 -10.42 -20.53 9.69
CA ILE A 100 -9.04 -20.06 9.47
C ILE A 100 -9.09 -19.02 8.36
N PRO A 101 -8.82 -17.73 8.65
CA PRO A 101 -8.92 -16.68 7.65
C PRO A 101 -7.84 -16.84 6.56
N ASN A 102 -8.23 -16.63 5.31
CA ASN A 102 -7.30 -16.50 4.20
C ASN A 102 -7.02 -15.00 4.04
N PHE A 103 -5.94 -14.52 4.64
CA PHE A 103 -5.58 -13.11 4.62
C PHE A 103 -5.03 -12.67 3.27
N ARG A 104 -5.43 -11.45 2.86
CA ARG A 104 -4.96 -10.81 1.62
C ARG A 104 -4.52 -9.37 1.82
N ALA A 105 -4.97 -8.72 2.90
CA ALA A 105 -4.57 -7.37 3.21
C ALA A 105 -4.12 -7.24 4.67
N LEU A 106 -3.16 -6.35 4.89
CA LEU A 106 -2.59 -5.98 6.18
C LEU A 106 -2.36 -4.48 6.18
N ALA A 107 -2.84 -3.81 7.21
CA ALA A 107 -2.47 -2.43 7.47
C ALA A 107 -1.93 -2.29 8.89
N VAL A 108 -0.97 -1.39 9.07
CA VAL A 108 -0.36 -1.09 10.37
C VAL A 108 -0.48 0.41 10.62
N THR A 109 -0.95 0.76 11.80
CA THR A 109 -0.93 2.12 12.35
C THR A 109 0.07 2.17 13.50
N ASP A 110 0.33 3.34 14.08
CA ASP A 110 1.31 3.51 15.16
C ASP A 110 1.17 2.50 16.32
N ASN A 111 -0.06 2.02 16.57
CA ASN A 111 -0.33 1.16 17.73
C ASN A 111 -1.16 -0.10 17.41
N LYS A 112 -1.46 -0.37 16.14
CA LYS A 112 -2.34 -1.48 15.78
C LYS A 112 -2.02 -2.08 14.41
N GLY A 113 -2.21 -3.39 14.31
CA GLY A 113 -2.31 -4.08 13.04
C GLY A 113 -3.76 -4.43 12.71
N PHE A 114 -4.09 -4.45 11.41
CA PHE A 114 -5.37 -4.91 10.92
C PHE A 114 -5.16 -5.93 9.81
N GLY A 115 -5.82 -7.07 9.93
CA GLY A 115 -5.78 -8.11 8.91
C GLY A 115 -7.15 -8.31 8.28
N LEU A 116 -7.19 -8.40 6.95
CA LEU A 116 -8.43 -8.58 6.20
C LEU A 116 -8.38 -9.90 5.44
N SER A 117 -9.43 -10.73 5.62
CA SER A 117 -9.58 -11.99 4.92
C SER A 117 -10.45 -11.85 3.69
N ILE A 118 -10.19 -12.70 2.69
CA ILE A 118 -11.10 -12.92 1.57
C ILE A 118 -12.18 -13.93 1.93
N GLY A 119 -13.24 -13.95 1.14
CA GLY A 119 -14.30 -14.96 1.18
C GLY A 119 -15.42 -14.63 2.15
N SER A 120 -16.39 -15.52 2.25
CA SER A 120 -17.55 -15.37 3.12
C SER A 120 -17.44 -16.32 4.33
N PRO A 121 -17.48 -15.83 5.56
CA PRO A 121 -17.50 -14.40 5.91
C PRO A 121 -16.17 -13.69 5.62
N ALA A 122 -16.26 -12.47 5.09
CA ALA A 122 -15.12 -11.57 5.07
C ALA A 122 -14.94 -10.95 6.46
N LEU A 123 -13.70 -10.95 6.96
CA LEU A 123 -13.41 -10.58 8.35
C LEU A 123 -12.28 -9.55 8.39
N VAL A 124 -12.49 -8.44 9.12
CA VAL A 124 -11.41 -7.56 9.55
C VAL A 124 -11.07 -7.89 10.99
N PHE A 125 -9.82 -8.20 11.22
CA PHE A 125 -9.25 -8.41 12.56
C PHE A 125 -8.48 -7.19 12.99
N ASN A 126 -8.69 -6.74 14.23
CA ASN A 126 -7.72 -5.95 14.96
C ASN A 126 -6.70 -6.93 15.55
N LEU A 127 -5.45 -6.79 15.11
CA LEU A 127 -4.33 -7.63 15.52
C LEU A 127 -3.60 -6.92 16.66
N ASP A 128 -3.72 -7.42 17.87
CA ASP A 128 -2.97 -6.89 19.01
C ASP A 128 -1.49 -7.30 18.90
N VAL A 129 -0.58 -6.34 19.10
CA VAL A 129 0.87 -6.56 19.08
C VAL A 129 1.28 -7.56 20.17
N ASP A 130 0.56 -7.59 21.30
CA ASP A 130 0.76 -8.60 22.35
C ASP A 130 0.24 -9.99 21.95
N LEU A 131 -0.25 -10.13 20.71
CA LEU A 131 -0.58 -11.39 20.01
C LEU A 131 -1.62 -12.28 20.70
N HIS A 132 -2.24 -11.84 21.80
CA HIS A 132 -3.14 -12.65 22.60
C HIS A 132 -4.62 -12.29 22.52
N LYS A 133 -4.97 -11.16 21.86
CA LYS A 133 -6.34 -10.67 21.75
C LYS A 133 -6.69 -10.16 20.36
N ASN A 134 -6.70 -11.06 19.39
CA ASN A 134 -7.22 -10.72 18.07
C ASN A 134 -8.74 -10.64 18.14
N THR A 135 -9.31 -9.52 17.72
CA THR A 135 -10.76 -9.31 17.73
C THR A 135 -11.27 -9.01 16.33
N VAL A 136 -12.40 -9.61 15.96
CA VAL A 136 -13.10 -9.25 14.73
C VAL A 136 -13.81 -7.92 14.94
N VAL A 137 -13.50 -6.94 14.10
CA VAL A 137 -14.07 -5.58 14.14
C VAL A 137 -15.01 -5.30 12.97
N TYR A 138 -15.04 -6.19 11.98
CA TYR A 138 -16.01 -6.18 10.88
C TYR A 138 -16.23 -7.60 10.37
N GLN A 139 -17.46 -7.91 9.99
CA GLN A 139 -17.83 -9.17 9.36
C GLN A 139 -18.89 -8.95 8.29
N GLU A 140 -18.69 -9.54 7.12
CA GLU A 140 -19.67 -9.59 6.05
C GLU A 140 -19.95 -11.01 5.63
N ASN A 141 -21.23 -11.43 5.72
CA ASN A 141 -21.68 -12.80 5.42
C ASN A 141 -22.29 -12.94 4.00
N HIS A 142 -22.00 -12.01 3.11
CA HIS A 142 -22.50 -12.07 1.74
C HIS A 142 -21.76 -13.16 0.93
N GLU A 143 -22.45 -13.96 0.15
CA GLU A 143 -21.86 -15.10 -0.60
C GLU A 143 -20.76 -14.69 -1.58
N LYS A 144 -20.86 -13.46 -2.15
CA LYS A 144 -19.89 -12.86 -3.07
C LYS A 144 -18.86 -11.99 -2.36
N ALA A 145 -18.86 -11.92 -1.01
CA ALA A 145 -17.90 -11.10 -0.31
C ALA A 145 -16.47 -11.56 -0.60
N PHE A 146 -15.67 -10.65 -1.16
CA PHE A 146 -14.27 -10.89 -1.44
C PHE A 146 -13.54 -9.56 -1.34
N TYR A 147 -12.67 -9.42 -0.34
CA TYR A 147 -11.92 -8.19 -0.09
C TYR A 147 -10.46 -8.35 -0.51
N ASP A 148 -9.87 -7.30 -1.06
CA ASP A 148 -8.63 -7.36 -1.80
C ASP A 148 -7.49 -6.61 -1.15
N SER A 149 -7.76 -5.43 -0.59
CA SER A 149 -6.74 -4.50 -0.11
C SER A 149 -7.28 -3.62 1.01
N MET A 150 -6.36 -3.14 1.87
CA MET A 150 -6.67 -2.24 2.98
C MET A 150 -5.52 -1.25 3.19
N GLU A 151 -5.86 0.02 3.46
CA GLU A 151 -4.88 1.08 3.68
C GLU A 151 -5.43 2.11 4.68
N PHE A 152 -4.57 2.87 5.35
CA PHE A 152 -4.94 3.91 6.29
C PHE A 152 -4.44 5.28 5.85
N TRP A 153 -5.31 6.29 5.88
CA TRP A 153 -4.93 7.71 5.69
C TRP A 153 -4.13 8.26 6.87
N ASN A 154 -4.43 7.76 8.05
CA ASN A 154 -3.81 8.11 9.34
C ASN A 154 -4.25 7.10 10.40
N ASP A 155 -3.76 7.21 11.62
CA ASP A 155 -4.07 6.28 12.72
C ASP A 155 -5.56 6.11 13.05
N SER A 156 -6.40 7.01 12.58
CA SER A 156 -7.83 7.02 12.92
C SER A 156 -8.74 6.62 11.77
N GLU A 157 -8.27 6.80 10.54
CA GLU A 157 -9.10 6.67 9.35
C GLU A 157 -8.46 5.71 8.35
N GLY A 158 -9.21 4.71 7.92
CA GLY A 158 -8.75 3.71 6.97
C GLY A 158 -9.86 3.24 6.04
N ILE A 159 -9.45 2.59 4.95
CA ILE A 159 -10.29 2.07 3.90
C ILE A 159 -9.90 0.64 3.57
N ALA A 160 -10.87 -0.20 3.26
CA ALA A 160 -10.63 -1.46 2.59
C ALA A 160 -11.62 -1.64 1.44
N ILE A 161 -11.18 -2.34 0.40
CA ILE A 161 -11.95 -2.53 -0.83
C ILE A 161 -12.04 -4.01 -1.19
N GLY A 162 -13.11 -4.34 -1.91
CA GLY A 162 -13.35 -5.69 -2.41
C GLY A 162 -14.25 -5.69 -3.63
N ASP A 163 -14.46 -6.89 -4.15
CA ASP A 163 -15.32 -7.15 -5.31
C ASP A 163 -16.76 -6.65 -5.10
N PRO A 164 -17.48 -6.35 -6.18
CA PRO A 164 -18.88 -6.01 -6.11
C PRO A 164 -19.73 -7.14 -5.51
N THR A 165 -20.42 -6.85 -4.42
CA THR A 165 -21.52 -7.71 -3.93
C THR A 165 -22.88 -7.26 -4.48
N ASP A 166 -22.96 -5.99 -4.84
CA ASP A 166 -24.11 -5.30 -5.44
C ASP A 166 -23.67 -4.54 -6.72
N ASP A 167 -24.23 -3.36 -6.95
CA ASP A 167 -23.98 -2.54 -8.15
C ASP A 167 -22.67 -1.73 -8.10
N CYS A 168 -21.87 -1.83 -7.03
CA CYS A 168 -20.63 -1.10 -6.81
C CYS A 168 -19.59 -1.99 -6.14
N LEU A 169 -18.32 -1.56 -6.13
CA LEU A 169 -17.28 -2.23 -5.33
C LEU A 169 -17.69 -2.23 -3.84
N SER A 170 -17.30 -3.27 -3.14
CA SER A 170 -17.38 -3.28 -1.69
C SER A 170 -16.31 -2.35 -1.12
N VAL A 171 -16.73 -1.27 -0.48
CA VAL A 171 -15.84 -0.32 0.19
C VAL A 171 -16.28 -0.19 1.64
N ILE A 172 -15.38 -0.47 2.57
CA ILE A 172 -15.60 -0.24 4.01
C ILE A 172 -14.63 0.80 4.53
N ILE A 173 -15.10 1.66 5.43
CA ILE A 173 -14.31 2.75 6.00
C ILE A 173 -14.41 2.71 7.51
N THR A 174 -13.28 2.97 8.18
CA THR A 174 -13.21 3.30 9.61
C THR A 174 -12.86 4.76 9.79
N ARG A 175 -13.40 5.38 10.90
CA ARG A 175 -13.11 6.75 11.32
C ARG A 175 -12.75 6.83 12.81
N ASP A 176 -12.58 5.68 13.46
CA ASP A 176 -12.44 5.55 14.92
C ASP A 176 -11.27 4.65 15.34
N ARG A 177 -10.20 4.66 14.56
CA ARG A 177 -9.00 3.82 14.77
C ARG A 177 -9.28 2.33 14.58
N GLY A 178 -10.11 1.98 13.59
CA GLY A 178 -10.46 0.61 13.27
C GLY A 178 -11.32 -0.11 14.30
N LYS A 179 -11.93 0.61 15.24
CA LYS A 179 -12.86 -0.01 16.21
C LYS A 179 -14.14 -0.47 15.54
N THR A 180 -14.63 0.34 14.60
CA THR A 180 -15.79 0.01 13.77
C THR A 180 -15.49 0.29 12.30
N TRP A 181 -16.10 -0.49 11.41
CA TRP A 181 -16.03 -0.33 9.97
C TRP A 181 -17.43 -0.26 9.40
N THR A 182 -17.64 0.65 8.46
CA THR A 182 -18.94 0.86 7.82
C THR A 182 -18.82 0.67 6.33
N LYS A 183 -19.68 -0.18 5.75
CA LYS A 183 -19.78 -0.37 4.31
C LYS A 183 -20.49 0.83 3.69
N LEU A 184 -19.89 1.39 2.64
CA LEU A 184 -20.49 2.48 1.88
C LEU A 184 -21.65 1.97 1.03
N SER A 185 -22.71 2.78 0.93
CA SER A 185 -23.81 2.52 0.01
C SER A 185 -23.38 2.72 -1.45
N CYS A 186 -23.94 1.93 -2.36
CA CYS A 186 -23.78 2.14 -3.80
C CYS A 186 -24.38 3.47 -4.30
N ASP A 187 -25.15 4.19 -3.49
CA ASP A 187 -25.63 5.53 -3.83
C ASP A 187 -24.50 6.58 -3.86
N VAL A 188 -23.40 6.34 -3.11
CA VAL A 188 -22.25 7.26 -3.04
C VAL A 188 -21.04 6.75 -3.82
N LEU A 189 -21.06 5.51 -4.27
CA LEU A 189 -19.99 4.90 -5.03
C LEU A 189 -20.30 4.88 -6.53
N PRO A 190 -19.29 4.96 -7.41
CA PRO A 190 -19.49 4.70 -8.84
C PRO A 190 -20.03 3.28 -9.07
N LYS A 191 -20.97 3.16 -9.98
CA LYS A 191 -21.47 1.83 -10.38
C LYS A 191 -20.38 1.00 -11.00
N ALA A 192 -20.30 -0.26 -10.59
CA ALA A 192 -19.44 -1.23 -11.22
C ALA A 192 -19.94 -1.59 -12.63
N LYS A 193 -19.02 -1.84 -13.54
CA LYS A 193 -19.33 -2.43 -14.84
C LYS A 193 -19.48 -3.95 -14.69
N GLU A 194 -20.17 -4.60 -15.63
CA GLU A 194 -20.31 -6.06 -15.62
C GLU A 194 -18.94 -6.75 -15.65
N GLY A 195 -18.68 -7.62 -14.67
CA GLY A 195 -17.43 -8.36 -14.52
C GLY A 195 -16.23 -7.51 -14.13
N GLU A 196 -16.46 -6.29 -13.61
CA GLU A 196 -15.43 -5.51 -12.94
C GLU A 196 -15.18 -6.07 -11.54
N ALA A 197 -13.91 -6.16 -11.16
CA ALA A 197 -13.46 -6.72 -9.90
C ALA A 197 -12.21 -5.98 -9.40
N ALA A 198 -11.78 -6.25 -8.18
CA ALA A 198 -10.45 -5.92 -7.71
C ALA A 198 -9.56 -7.19 -7.69
N PHE A 199 -8.29 -7.09 -7.31
CA PHE A 199 -7.41 -8.24 -7.30
C PHE A 199 -6.58 -8.35 -6.02
N ALA A 200 -6.86 -9.34 -5.19
CA ALA A 200 -6.15 -9.66 -3.95
C ALA A 200 -4.74 -10.22 -4.19
N ALA A 201 -3.93 -9.54 -5.00
CA ALA A 201 -2.66 -10.07 -5.48
C ALA A 201 -1.47 -9.67 -4.61
N SER A 202 -1.44 -8.42 -4.12
CA SER A 202 -0.28 -7.84 -3.45
C SER A 202 -0.61 -6.81 -2.38
N ASP A 203 -1.91 -6.57 -2.10
CA ASP A 203 -2.36 -5.51 -1.19
C ASP A 203 -1.91 -4.11 -1.64
N THR A 204 -1.89 -3.87 -2.96
CA THR A 204 -1.43 -2.61 -3.57
C THR A 204 -2.35 -2.09 -4.68
N ASN A 205 -3.63 -2.39 -4.63
CA ASN A 205 -4.64 -1.80 -5.49
C ASN A 205 -5.38 -0.60 -4.86
N ILE A 206 -4.90 -0.12 -3.71
CA ILE A 206 -5.20 1.19 -3.13
C ILE A 206 -3.89 1.99 -3.07
N ALA A 207 -3.93 3.26 -3.46
CA ALA A 207 -2.87 4.22 -3.17
C ALA A 207 -3.46 5.45 -2.47
N ILE A 208 -2.71 6.01 -1.52
CA ILE A 208 -3.11 7.18 -0.73
C ILE A 208 -2.00 8.22 -0.76
N VAL A 209 -2.35 9.47 -1.07
CA VAL A 209 -1.47 10.64 -0.90
C VAL A 209 -2.27 11.76 -0.23
N GLY A 210 -1.95 12.03 1.02
CA GLY A 210 -2.74 12.96 1.84
C GLY A 210 -4.18 12.47 2.04
N ASP A 211 -5.15 13.27 1.63
CA ASP A 211 -6.57 12.91 1.69
C ASP A 211 -7.08 12.20 0.42
N LYS A 212 -6.24 12.13 -0.62
CA LYS A 212 -6.59 11.53 -1.92
C LYS A 212 -6.39 10.02 -1.91
N THR A 213 -7.29 9.33 -2.57
CA THR A 213 -7.28 7.87 -2.67
C THR A 213 -7.56 7.45 -4.10
N TRP A 214 -6.82 6.51 -4.60
CA TRP A 214 -7.03 5.84 -5.88
C TRP A 214 -7.21 4.34 -5.63
N VAL A 215 -8.24 3.78 -6.26
CA VAL A 215 -8.54 2.35 -6.22
C VAL A 215 -8.53 1.80 -7.62
N ALA A 216 -7.69 0.81 -7.86
CA ALA A 216 -7.58 0.16 -9.16
C ALA A 216 -8.52 -1.05 -9.27
N THR A 217 -9.16 -1.19 -10.44
CA THR A 217 -10.00 -2.33 -10.79
C THR A 217 -9.45 -3.08 -12.00
N GLY A 218 -10.00 -4.25 -12.23
CA GLY A 218 -9.70 -5.11 -13.37
C GLY A 218 -10.87 -6.03 -13.70
N GLY A 219 -10.61 -7.13 -14.39
CA GLY A 219 -11.62 -8.01 -14.91
C GLY A 219 -12.08 -7.58 -16.30
N LYS A 220 -13.37 -7.67 -16.56
CA LYS A 220 -13.94 -7.23 -17.85
C LYS A 220 -13.89 -5.71 -18.05
N ALA A 221 -13.71 -4.95 -16.96
CA ALA A 221 -13.45 -3.50 -17.00
C ALA A 221 -12.34 -3.15 -16.04
N SER A 222 -11.41 -2.28 -16.46
CA SER A 222 -10.28 -1.82 -15.67
C SER A 222 -10.30 -0.31 -15.59
N ARG A 223 -10.60 0.20 -14.39
CA ARG A 223 -10.81 1.62 -14.13
C ARG A 223 -10.06 2.06 -12.88
N ILE A 224 -9.99 3.35 -12.66
CA ILE A 224 -9.55 3.95 -11.40
C ILE A 224 -10.73 4.67 -10.75
N LEU A 225 -11.09 4.26 -9.55
CA LEU A 225 -11.97 5.03 -8.68
C LEU A 225 -11.11 6.00 -7.87
N TYR A 226 -11.50 7.27 -7.84
CA TYR A 226 -10.76 8.34 -7.18
C TYR A 226 -11.63 9.04 -6.15
N SER A 227 -11.08 9.26 -4.97
CA SER A 227 -11.68 10.11 -3.94
C SER A 227 -10.70 11.21 -3.54
N PRO A 228 -11.11 12.49 -3.56
CA PRO A 228 -10.27 13.61 -3.10
C PRO A 228 -10.29 13.82 -1.59
N ASP A 229 -11.16 13.15 -0.86
CA ASP A 229 -11.63 13.50 0.48
C ASP A 229 -11.83 12.29 1.40
N LYS A 230 -10.86 11.36 1.37
CA LYS A 230 -10.84 10.13 2.19
C LYS A 230 -12.10 9.28 2.05
N GLY A 231 -12.58 9.11 0.81
CA GLY A 231 -13.73 8.25 0.53
C GLY A 231 -15.10 8.86 0.83
N SER A 232 -15.19 10.20 1.01
CA SER A 232 -16.48 10.87 1.20
C SER A 232 -17.19 11.12 -0.12
N SER A 233 -16.45 11.38 -1.20
CA SER A 233 -16.97 11.49 -2.57
C SER A 233 -16.09 10.71 -3.54
N TRP A 234 -16.66 10.30 -4.69
CA TRP A 234 -16.00 9.44 -5.64
C TRP A 234 -16.22 9.86 -7.08
N GLU A 235 -15.15 9.78 -7.85
CA GLU A 235 -15.14 9.88 -9.31
C GLU A 235 -14.58 8.58 -9.89
N VAL A 236 -14.80 8.33 -11.18
CA VAL A 236 -14.24 7.14 -11.85
C VAL A 236 -13.69 7.50 -13.21
N PHE A 237 -12.51 6.96 -13.52
CA PHE A 237 -11.80 7.19 -14.78
C PHE A 237 -11.53 5.88 -15.49
N ASP A 238 -11.84 5.82 -16.78
CA ASP A 238 -11.47 4.69 -17.63
C ASP A 238 -9.96 4.66 -17.88
N THR A 239 -9.41 3.47 -18.06
CA THR A 239 -7.98 3.29 -18.34
C THR A 239 -7.76 2.54 -19.64
N PRO A 240 -6.61 2.73 -20.31
CA PRO A 240 -6.22 1.96 -21.48
C PRO A 240 -5.59 0.60 -21.13
N MET A 241 -5.62 0.19 -19.84
CA MET A 241 -5.11 -1.12 -19.42
C MET A 241 -5.86 -2.24 -20.12
N ILE A 242 -5.15 -3.32 -20.43
CA ILE A 242 -5.79 -4.53 -20.96
C ILE A 242 -6.92 -4.99 -20.05
N GLN A 243 -8.08 -5.28 -20.62
CA GLN A 243 -9.31 -5.65 -19.94
C GLN A 243 -10.18 -6.53 -20.83
N GLY A 244 -11.32 -7.02 -20.35
CA GLY A 244 -12.28 -7.82 -21.12
C GLY A 244 -12.35 -9.29 -20.71
N LEU A 245 -11.38 -9.77 -19.92
CA LEU A 245 -11.40 -11.11 -19.32
C LEU A 245 -11.34 -10.98 -17.80
N GLU A 246 -11.85 -11.94 -17.07
CA GLU A 246 -11.81 -11.99 -15.59
C GLU A 246 -10.38 -11.97 -15.02
N THR A 247 -9.38 -12.32 -15.84
CA THR A 247 -7.97 -12.40 -15.46
C THR A 247 -7.14 -11.20 -15.88
N THR A 248 -7.74 -10.21 -16.59
CA THR A 248 -7.05 -9.03 -17.12
C THR A 248 -7.32 -7.79 -16.29
N GLY A 249 -6.41 -6.82 -16.31
CA GLY A 249 -6.62 -5.52 -15.67
C GLY A 249 -5.44 -5.03 -14.84
N ILE A 250 -5.70 -4.05 -13.98
CA ILE A 250 -4.72 -3.51 -13.05
C ILE A 250 -4.66 -4.40 -11.81
N TYR A 251 -3.45 -4.80 -11.42
CA TYR A 251 -3.19 -5.60 -10.21
C TYR A 251 -2.55 -4.80 -9.10
N SER A 252 -1.90 -3.70 -9.45
CA SER A 252 -1.21 -2.82 -8.51
C SER A 252 -1.09 -1.42 -9.08
N LEU A 253 -1.21 -0.42 -8.21
CA LEU A 253 -0.87 0.96 -8.54
C LEU A 253 -0.07 1.57 -7.39
N ASP A 254 0.72 2.59 -7.73
CA ASP A 254 1.41 3.43 -6.75
C ASP A 254 1.41 4.90 -7.22
N PHE A 255 1.34 5.82 -6.28
CA PHE A 255 1.41 7.25 -6.52
C PHE A 255 2.60 7.85 -5.77
N TYR A 256 3.54 8.41 -6.53
CA TYR A 256 4.69 9.11 -5.97
C TYR A 256 4.30 10.41 -5.26
N ASP A 257 3.36 11.11 -5.85
CA ASP A 257 2.74 12.34 -5.35
C ASP A 257 1.29 12.46 -5.89
N GLU A 258 0.62 13.57 -5.60
CA GLU A 258 -0.77 13.79 -5.99
C GLU A 258 -1.03 13.77 -7.52
N ASN A 259 0.00 13.86 -8.35
CA ASN A 259 -0.12 13.95 -9.81
C ASN A 259 0.45 12.72 -10.51
N ASN A 260 1.57 12.17 -9.99
CA ASN A 260 2.34 11.15 -10.66
C ASN A 260 2.00 9.76 -10.12
N GLY A 261 1.33 8.94 -10.93
CA GLY A 261 0.97 7.57 -10.62
C GLY A 261 1.39 6.61 -11.71
N PHE A 262 1.61 5.36 -11.32
CA PHE A 262 1.91 4.25 -12.20
C PHE A 262 1.10 3.01 -11.80
N ALA A 263 0.65 2.24 -12.79
CA ALA A 263 -0.04 0.99 -12.53
C ALA A 263 0.47 -0.11 -13.44
N VAL A 264 0.51 -1.32 -12.89
CA VAL A 264 0.86 -2.54 -13.60
C VAL A 264 -0.22 -3.60 -13.45
N GLY A 265 -0.22 -4.53 -14.37
CA GLY A 265 -1.12 -5.66 -14.34
C GLY A 265 -0.87 -6.60 -15.52
N GLY A 266 -1.91 -6.88 -16.26
CA GLY A 266 -1.87 -7.79 -17.41
C GLY A 266 -2.83 -8.95 -17.25
N ASP A 267 -2.46 -10.10 -17.78
CA ASP A 267 -3.16 -11.38 -17.64
C ASP A 267 -2.22 -12.40 -16.97
N TYR A 268 -2.50 -12.77 -15.72
CA TYR A 268 -1.63 -13.72 -15.00
C TYR A 268 -1.63 -15.13 -15.64
N THR A 269 -2.62 -15.45 -16.46
CA THR A 269 -2.67 -16.73 -17.20
C THR A 269 -1.79 -16.72 -18.45
N LYS A 270 -1.40 -15.51 -18.90
CA LYS A 270 -0.50 -15.23 -20.01
C LYS A 270 0.62 -14.30 -19.55
N ALA A 271 1.35 -14.71 -18.52
CA ALA A 271 2.25 -13.86 -17.76
C ALA A 271 3.38 -13.19 -18.57
N ASP A 272 3.71 -13.72 -19.75
CA ASP A 272 4.72 -13.14 -20.64
C ASP A 272 4.13 -12.11 -21.63
N ALA A 273 2.79 -12.01 -21.73
CA ALA A 273 2.13 -10.99 -22.56
C ALA A 273 2.32 -9.60 -21.94
N ASN A 274 2.79 -8.65 -22.75
CA ASN A 274 3.22 -7.32 -22.32
C ASN A 274 2.55 -6.16 -23.08
N LEU A 275 1.42 -6.42 -23.73
CA LEU A 275 0.61 -5.39 -24.38
C LEU A 275 -0.35 -4.75 -23.39
N ALA A 276 -0.40 -3.42 -23.39
CA ALA A 276 -1.32 -2.62 -22.57
C ALA A 276 -1.37 -3.02 -21.08
N ASN A 277 -0.25 -3.44 -20.49
CA ASN A 277 -0.17 -3.96 -19.12
C ASN A 277 0.57 -3.03 -18.14
N LYS A 278 0.97 -1.84 -18.61
CA LYS A 278 1.63 -0.79 -17.82
C LYS A 278 1.06 0.55 -18.24
N ILE A 279 0.61 1.34 -17.28
CA ILE A 279 0.04 2.67 -17.55
C ILE A 279 0.58 3.69 -16.55
N LYS A 280 0.65 4.95 -17.00
CA LYS A 280 1.13 6.09 -16.21
C LYS A 280 0.15 7.26 -16.28
N THR A 281 0.05 7.99 -15.19
CA THR A 281 -0.62 9.30 -15.12
C THR A 281 0.35 10.38 -14.64
N THR A 282 0.06 11.63 -15.03
CA THR A 282 0.76 12.84 -14.55
C THR A 282 -0.23 13.95 -14.15
N ASP A 283 -1.51 13.62 -14.06
CA ASP A 283 -2.60 14.55 -13.75
C ASP A 283 -3.52 14.04 -12.61
N GLY A 284 -2.95 13.20 -11.74
CA GLY A 284 -3.67 12.68 -10.57
C GLY A 284 -4.65 11.56 -10.91
N GLY A 285 -4.39 10.80 -11.96
CA GLY A 285 -5.21 9.64 -12.34
C GLY A 285 -6.41 9.97 -13.21
N LYS A 286 -6.57 11.21 -13.67
CA LYS A 286 -7.67 11.63 -14.56
C LYS A 286 -7.50 11.07 -15.96
N THR A 287 -6.26 11.07 -16.45
CA THR A 287 -5.90 10.43 -17.73
C THR A 287 -4.71 9.48 -17.54
N TRP A 288 -4.70 8.43 -18.33
CA TRP A 288 -3.68 7.39 -18.30
C TRP A 288 -3.16 7.10 -19.69
N GLN A 289 -1.87 6.88 -19.82
CA GLN A 289 -1.22 6.48 -21.07
C GLN A 289 -0.53 5.13 -20.92
N ILE A 290 -0.55 4.32 -21.98
CA ILE A 290 0.18 3.05 -22.03
C ILE A 290 1.68 3.36 -22.09
N MET A 291 2.46 2.60 -21.30
CA MET A 291 3.91 2.71 -21.23
C MET A 291 4.57 1.44 -21.76
N SER A 292 5.71 1.59 -22.46
CA SER A 292 6.52 0.47 -22.97
C SER A 292 5.68 -0.67 -23.58
N ASP A 293 4.69 -0.32 -24.44
CA ASP A 293 3.77 -1.26 -25.04
C ASP A 293 4.50 -2.30 -25.90
N GLY A 294 4.22 -3.58 -25.67
CA GLY A 294 4.92 -4.68 -26.35
C GLY A 294 6.38 -4.85 -25.96
N SER A 295 6.86 -4.18 -24.90
CA SER A 295 8.23 -4.30 -24.39
C SER A 295 8.29 -4.29 -22.87
N GLY A 296 9.43 -4.68 -22.27
CA GLY A 296 9.59 -4.81 -20.84
C GLY A 296 8.79 -5.98 -20.25
N PRO A 297 8.50 -5.95 -18.93
CA PRO A 297 7.86 -7.08 -18.26
C PRO A 297 6.42 -7.32 -18.75
N GLY A 298 6.03 -8.59 -18.76
CA GLY A 298 4.64 -9.02 -18.85
C GLY A 298 3.88 -8.75 -17.54
N TYR A 299 3.02 -9.68 -17.13
CA TYR A 299 2.27 -9.55 -15.88
C TYR A 299 3.17 -9.32 -14.66
N ARG A 300 2.83 -8.30 -13.88
CA ARG A 300 3.40 -8.06 -12.55
C ARG A 300 2.27 -7.78 -11.55
N SER A 301 2.44 -8.28 -10.32
CA SER A 301 1.43 -8.17 -9.26
C SER A 301 1.61 -6.97 -8.35
N CYS A 302 2.79 -6.35 -8.33
CA CYS A 302 3.09 -5.22 -7.49
C CYS A 302 4.05 -4.25 -8.21
N VAL A 303 3.80 -2.96 -8.08
CA VAL A 303 4.71 -1.89 -8.49
C VAL A 303 4.84 -0.87 -7.37
N GLN A 304 6.04 -0.37 -7.15
CA GLN A 304 6.29 0.79 -6.30
C GLN A 304 7.29 1.75 -6.92
N TYR A 305 7.08 3.03 -6.69
CA TYR A 305 8.11 4.03 -6.91
C TYR A 305 9.25 3.84 -5.90
N VAL A 306 10.48 3.98 -6.39
CA VAL A 306 11.64 4.08 -5.50
C VAL A 306 11.54 5.40 -4.73
N PRO A 307 11.65 5.39 -3.40
CA PRO A 307 11.59 6.62 -2.60
C PRO A 307 12.60 7.67 -3.07
N ASN A 308 12.23 8.94 -3.01
CA ASN A 308 13.07 10.10 -3.40
C ASN A 308 13.58 10.09 -4.86
N SER A 309 12.91 9.38 -5.76
CA SER A 309 13.30 9.24 -7.18
C SER A 309 12.71 10.31 -8.11
N ASN A 310 11.95 11.28 -7.61
CA ASN A 310 11.21 12.27 -8.40
C ASN A 310 10.28 11.63 -9.44
N ALA A 311 9.58 10.58 -9.07
CA ALA A 311 8.69 9.79 -9.94
C ALA A 311 9.39 9.21 -11.19
N GLN A 312 10.71 9.00 -11.14
CA GLN A 312 11.47 8.48 -12.28
C GLN A 312 11.76 6.98 -12.15
N GLN A 313 11.93 6.48 -10.93
CA GLN A 313 12.35 5.09 -10.74
C GLN A 313 11.22 4.25 -10.18
N LEU A 314 11.07 3.06 -10.75
CA LEU A 314 10.03 2.10 -10.42
C LEU A 314 10.63 0.69 -10.29
N VAL A 315 10.13 -0.06 -9.34
CA VAL A 315 10.34 -1.51 -9.27
C VAL A 315 9.00 -2.22 -9.42
N ALA A 316 8.92 -3.14 -10.36
CA ALA A 316 7.75 -4.00 -10.55
C ALA A 316 8.13 -5.46 -10.28
N ILE A 317 7.31 -6.17 -9.50
CA ILE A 317 7.54 -7.57 -9.18
C ILE A 317 6.31 -8.43 -9.44
N GLY A 318 6.55 -9.70 -9.66
CA GLY A 318 5.54 -10.73 -9.82
C GLY A 318 6.16 -12.11 -9.67
N PHE A 319 5.39 -13.16 -9.91
CA PHE A 319 5.92 -14.53 -9.85
C PHE A 319 6.89 -14.87 -10.99
N LYS A 320 7.06 -13.96 -11.97
CA LYS A 320 8.00 -14.07 -13.09
C LYS A 320 9.27 -13.21 -12.91
N GLY A 321 9.46 -12.58 -11.74
CA GLY A 321 10.69 -11.87 -11.45
C GLY A 321 10.53 -10.42 -11.01
N ILE A 322 11.66 -9.73 -11.02
CA ILE A 322 11.86 -8.36 -10.55
C ILE A 322 12.37 -7.52 -11.72
N ASP A 323 11.70 -6.42 -12.02
CA ASP A 323 12.07 -5.49 -13.08
C ASP A 323 12.16 -4.07 -12.53
N TYR A 324 13.06 -3.29 -13.13
CA TYR A 324 13.34 -1.92 -12.75
C TYR A 324 13.26 -1.00 -13.96
N SER A 325 12.71 0.18 -13.75
CA SER A 325 12.73 1.30 -14.69
C SER A 325 13.36 2.53 -14.03
N SER A 326 14.23 3.22 -14.75
CA SER A 326 14.86 4.48 -14.32
C SER A 326 14.30 5.72 -15.02
N ASP A 327 13.32 5.56 -15.90
CA ASP A 327 12.80 6.58 -16.80
C ASP A 327 11.27 6.65 -16.80
N ALA A 328 10.68 6.50 -15.60
CA ALA A 328 9.25 6.56 -15.36
C ALA A 328 8.43 5.56 -16.19
N GLY A 329 8.97 4.34 -16.39
CA GLY A 329 8.30 3.23 -17.07
C GLY A 329 8.43 3.21 -18.59
N ASN A 330 9.26 4.09 -19.19
CA ASN A 330 9.51 4.05 -20.64
C ASN A 330 10.32 2.82 -21.05
N THR A 331 11.34 2.48 -20.25
CA THR A 331 12.15 1.27 -20.48
C THR A 331 12.29 0.48 -19.17
N TRP A 332 12.54 -0.82 -19.30
CA TRP A 332 12.66 -1.73 -18.17
C TRP A 332 13.88 -2.63 -18.29
N THR A 333 14.56 -2.84 -17.18
CA THR A 333 15.66 -3.78 -17.02
C THR A 333 15.19 -4.92 -16.12
N HIS A 334 15.32 -6.16 -16.59
CA HIS A 334 15.08 -7.35 -15.78
C HIS A 334 16.25 -7.56 -14.82
N LEU A 335 16.00 -7.63 -13.52
CA LEU A 335 17.03 -7.75 -12.48
C LEU A 335 17.16 -9.17 -11.93
N SER A 336 16.05 -9.95 -11.88
CA SER A 336 16.04 -11.30 -11.30
C SER A 336 14.79 -12.08 -11.72
N ASP A 337 14.95 -13.39 -11.90
CA ASP A 337 13.83 -14.36 -12.09
C ASP A 337 13.14 -14.76 -10.79
N ASP A 338 13.64 -14.30 -9.64
CA ASP A 338 13.05 -14.60 -8.33
C ASP A 338 11.62 -14.04 -8.20
N GLY A 339 10.64 -14.94 -8.05
CA GLY A 339 9.23 -14.59 -7.99
C GLY A 339 8.76 -14.17 -6.59
N TYR A 340 7.98 -13.09 -6.57
CA TYR A 340 7.28 -12.56 -5.38
C TYR A 340 5.88 -12.10 -5.75
N TYR A 341 5.07 -11.74 -4.73
CA TYR A 341 3.74 -11.17 -4.94
C TYR A 341 3.67 -9.69 -4.59
N THR A 342 4.33 -9.29 -3.49
CA THR A 342 4.27 -7.94 -2.93
C THR A 342 5.64 -7.42 -2.51
N LEU A 343 5.79 -6.10 -2.50
CA LEU A 343 7.01 -5.35 -2.21
C LEU A 343 6.68 -4.15 -1.33
N ARG A 344 7.56 -3.83 -0.37
CA ARG A 344 7.54 -2.56 0.37
C ARG A 344 8.96 -2.03 0.53
N PHE A 345 9.20 -0.81 0.06
CA PHE A 345 10.48 -0.13 0.24
C PHE A 345 10.67 0.33 1.70
N ILE A 346 11.88 0.12 2.22
CA ILE A 346 12.33 0.65 3.51
C ILE A 346 13.04 1.99 3.31
N ASN A 347 13.82 2.09 2.25
CA ASN A 347 14.55 3.27 1.82
C ASN A 347 14.80 3.18 0.30
N GLU A 348 15.61 4.09 -0.20
CA GLU A 348 15.88 4.24 -1.65
C GLU A 348 16.48 3.00 -2.33
N THR A 349 17.16 2.13 -1.58
CA THR A 349 17.87 0.99 -2.16
C THR A 349 17.46 -0.34 -1.58
N THR A 350 16.58 -0.35 -0.61
CA THR A 350 16.25 -1.56 0.15
C THR A 350 14.74 -1.72 0.26
N ALA A 351 14.27 -2.95 0.00
CA ALA A 351 12.87 -3.32 0.16
C ALA A 351 12.73 -4.71 0.80
N TYR A 352 11.57 -4.97 1.39
CA TYR A 352 11.12 -6.33 1.66
C TYR A 352 10.20 -6.80 0.54
N ALA A 353 10.31 -8.08 0.19
CA ALA A 353 9.41 -8.74 -0.76
C ALA A 353 8.91 -10.07 -0.18
N ALA A 354 7.66 -10.39 -0.45
CA ALA A 354 7.04 -11.62 0.00
C ALA A 354 6.26 -12.31 -1.12
N GLY A 355 6.19 -13.65 -1.04
CA GLY A 355 5.54 -14.42 -2.08
C GLY A 355 5.18 -15.84 -1.61
N ASN A 356 5.31 -16.77 -2.54
CA ASN A 356 5.16 -18.18 -2.27
C ASN A 356 6.43 -18.71 -1.60
N LYS A 357 6.29 -19.33 -0.42
CA LYS A 357 7.34 -20.02 0.36
C LYS A 357 8.43 -19.12 0.96
N LYS A 358 8.51 -17.83 0.63
CA LYS A 358 9.59 -16.97 1.10
C LYS A 358 9.20 -15.53 1.37
N ILE A 359 9.93 -14.93 2.31
CA ILE A 359 10.04 -13.48 2.53
C ILE A 359 11.52 -13.12 2.45
N SER A 360 11.86 -12.08 1.71
CA SER A 360 13.26 -11.69 1.45
C SER A 360 13.47 -10.20 1.62
N LYS A 361 14.70 -9.83 1.94
CA LYS A 361 15.22 -8.47 1.82
C LYS A 361 15.89 -8.33 0.47
N LEU A 362 15.50 -7.32 -0.28
CA LEU A 362 16.07 -6.94 -1.57
C LEU A 362 16.97 -5.73 -1.35
N THR A 363 18.18 -5.76 -1.93
CA THR A 363 19.11 -4.62 -1.93
C THR A 363 19.48 -4.32 -3.37
N PHE A 364 19.00 -3.21 -3.90
CA PHE A 364 19.23 -2.74 -5.26
C PHE A 364 20.59 -2.03 -5.36
N LYS A 365 21.34 -2.28 -6.44
CA LYS A 365 22.71 -1.79 -6.66
C LYS A 365 22.87 -1.18 -8.05
#